data_eb28ffc927974bff261797b86f62b559
#
_entry.id   eb28ffc927974bff261797b86f62b559
#
_cell.length_a   1.000
_cell.length_b   1.000
_cell.length_c   1.000
_cell.angle_alpha   90.00
_cell.angle_beta   90.00
_cell.angle_gamma   90.00
#
_symmetry.space_group_name_H-M   'P 1'
#
loop_
_entity.id
_entity.type
_entity.pdbx_description
1 polymer ?
#
loop_
_entity_poly.entity_id
_entity_poly.type
_entity_poly.pdbx_seq_one_letter_code
_entity_poly.pdbx_strand_id
1 'polypeptide(L)'
;ELYILGDLFETWIGDDVGIITYADVIACLKQLTESGTKVYFMAGNRDFLIGRDFSLASGITILPDPSIVTFDGQPVLLMHGDTLCTDDKDYQQFRGLVRSSSWQTGFLAQAPAVRMQQAAEYRQQSQAMTATKSNDIMDVNSGTVEQVMHQHQVNLLIHGHTHRPKVHHLNQGYRIVL
;
A
#
# COMPACT_ATOMS: atom_id res chain seq x y z
N GLU A 1 8.14 -10.20 -14.35
CA GLU A 1 7.52 -9.96 -13.03
C GLU A 1 6.90 -8.56 -12.99
N LEU A 2 5.78 -8.40 -12.28
CA LEU A 2 5.10 -7.13 -12.03
C LEU A 2 4.95 -6.96 -10.52
N TYR A 3 5.31 -5.79 -10.01
CA TYR A 3 5.15 -5.42 -8.61
C TYR A 3 4.20 -4.23 -8.50
N ILE A 4 3.12 -4.39 -7.73
CA ILE A 4 2.11 -3.35 -7.46
C ILE A 4 2.28 -2.92 -6.01
N LEU A 5 2.66 -1.66 -5.80
CA LEU A 5 3.02 -1.13 -4.49
C LEU A 5 1.85 -0.44 -3.77
N GLY A 6 0.69 -1.07 -3.81
CA GLY A 6 -0.51 -0.63 -3.10
C GLY A 6 -1.37 0.37 -3.87
N ASP A 7 -2.53 0.66 -3.29
CA ASP A 7 -3.53 1.58 -3.85
C ASP A 7 -3.97 1.24 -5.28
N LEU A 8 -4.01 -0.08 -5.59
CA LEU A 8 -4.54 -0.59 -6.87
C LEU A 8 -6.04 -0.26 -6.99
N PHE A 9 -6.74 -0.29 -5.87
CA PHE A 9 -8.17 0.01 -5.78
C PHE A 9 -8.40 1.26 -4.92
N GLU A 10 -9.36 2.06 -5.34
CA GLU A 10 -9.75 3.27 -4.60
C GLU A 10 -10.32 2.98 -3.21
N THR A 11 -10.96 1.83 -3.05
CA THR A 11 -11.55 1.40 -1.77
C THR A 11 -11.69 -0.12 -1.80
N TRP A 12 -11.23 -0.78 -0.73
CA TRP A 12 -11.43 -2.21 -0.54
C TRP A 12 -11.94 -2.46 0.87
N ILE A 13 -13.17 -2.97 0.99
CA ILE A 13 -13.84 -3.15 2.28
C ILE A 13 -13.94 -4.62 2.70
N GLY A 14 -13.16 -5.48 2.08
CA GLY A 14 -13.09 -6.93 2.27
C GLY A 14 -13.24 -7.68 0.96
N ASP A 15 -12.69 -8.89 0.92
CA ASP A 15 -12.65 -9.73 -0.29
C ASP A 15 -14.05 -10.11 -0.78
N ASP A 16 -14.99 -10.33 0.13
CA ASP A 16 -16.39 -10.68 -0.16
C ASP A 16 -17.13 -9.62 -1.02
N VAL A 17 -16.75 -8.37 -0.89
CA VAL A 17 -17.32 -7.25 -1.67
C VAL A 17 -16.38 -6.86 -2.81
N GLY A 18 -15.10 -6.74 -2.54
CA GLY A 18 -14.11 -6.24 -3.49
C GLY A 18 -13.99 -7.13 -4.72
N ILE A 19 -14.01 -8.44 -4.56
CA ILE A 19 -13.92 -9.40 -5.68
C ILE A 19 -15.09 -9.23 -6.64
N ILE A 20 -16.27 -8.99 -6.14
CA ILE A 20 -17.47 -8.77 -6.98
C ILE A 20 -17.42 -7.38 -7.62
N THR A 21 -17.06 -6.36 -6.84
CA THR A 21 -17.04 -4.97 -7.32
C THR A 21 -16.01 -4.75 -8.43
N TYR A 22 -14.87 -5.41 -8.35
CA TYR A 22 -13.75 -5.25 -9.29
C TYR A 22 -13.50 -6.52 -10.12
N ALA A 23 -14.56 -7.28 -10.41
CA ALA A 23 -14.47 -8.56 -11.11
C ALA A 23 -13.69 -8.51 -12.43
N ASP A 24 -13.88 -7.45 -13.22
CA ASP A 24 -13.19 -7.29 -14.50
C ASP A 24 -11.68 -7.09 -14.32
N VAL A 25 -11.28 -6.30 -13.34
CA VAL A 25 -9.86 -6.08 -13.02
C VAL A 25 -9.22 -7.37 -12.53
N ILE A 26 -9.92 -8.11 -11.66
CA ILE A 26 -9.44 -9.39 -11.14
C ILE A 26 -9.31 -10.43 -12.26
N ALA A 27 -10.26 -10.47 -13.19
CA ALA A 27 -10.17 -11.34 -14.37
C ALA A 27 -8.95 -11.00 -15.25
N CYS A 28 -8.66 -9.71 -15.48
CA CYS A 28 -7.46 -9.29 -16.20
C CYS A 28 -6.17 -9.70 -15.48
N LEU A 29 -6.12 -9.51 -14.15
CA LEU A 29 -4.97 -9.91 -13.34
C LEU A 29 -4.76 -11.44 -13.39
N LYS A 30 -5.85 -12.19 -13.32
CA LYS A 30 -5.81 -13.65 -13.45
C LYS A 30 -5.28 -14.08 -14.81
N GLN A 31 -5.75 -13.50 -15.90
CA GLN A 31 -5.24 -13.78 -17.24
C GLN A 31 -3.73 -13.47 -17.35
N LEU A 32 -3.29 -12.38 -16.74
CA LEU A 32 -1.88 -12.01 -16.71
C LEU A 32 -1.04 -13.04 -15.94
N THR A 33 -1.51 -13.52 -14.79
CA THR A 33 -0.80 -14.55 -14.01
C THR A 33 -0.81 -15.91 -14.72
N GLU A 34 -1.94 -16.30 -15.34
CA GLU A 34 -2.07 -17.53 -16.12
C GLU A 34 -1.20 -17.51 -17.40
N SER A 35 -0.88 -16.33 -17.95
CA SER A 35 0.06 -16.19 -19.08
C SER A 35 1.53 -16.38 -18.67
N GLY A 36 1.82 -16.65 -17.39
CA GLY A 36 3.14 -16.89 -16.87
C GLY A 36 3.82 -15.66 -16.25
N THR A 37 3.16 -14.51 -16.20
CA THR A 37 3.69 -13.34 -15.49
C THR A 37 3.50 -13.51 -13.99
N LYS A 38 4.60 -13.50 -13.23
CA LYS A 38 4.50 -13.43 -11.76
C LYS A 38 4.09 -12.02 -11.37
N VAL A 39 2.96 -11.91 -10.66
CA VAL A 39 2.43 -10.64 -10.17
C VAL A 39 2.46 -10.63 -8.65
N TYR A 40 3.05 -9.58 -8.10
CA TYR A 40 3.15 -9.34 -6.67
C TYR A 40 2.40 -8.07 -6.30
N PHE A 41 1.69 -8.12 -5.19
CA PHE A 41 0.92 -6.98 -4.67
C PHE A 41 1.28 -6.72 -3.22
N MET A 42 1.49 -5.48 -2.88
CA MET A 42 1.67 -4.98 -1.53
C MET A 42 0.49 -4.07 -1.20
N ALA A 43 -0.11 -4.21 -0.04
CA ALA A 43 -1.29 -3.45 0.33
C ALA A 43 -0.98 -1.97 0.61
N GLY A 44 -1.68 -1.07 -0.04
CA GLY A 44 -1.66 0.36 0.22
C GLY A 44 -2.64 0.81 1.30
N ASN A 45 -2.80 2.11 1.48
CA ASN A 45 -3.70 2.65 2.49
C ASN A 45 -5.18 2.62 2.07
N ARG A 46 -5.48 2.40 0.79
CA ARG A 46 -6.85 2.32 0.27
C ARG A 46 -7.37 0.88 0.18
N ASP A 47 -6.46 -0.09 0.07
CA ASP A 47 -6.78 -1.48 -0.23
C ASP A 47 -6.14 -2.49 0.75
N PHE A 48 -5.84 -2.03 1.98
CA PHE A 48 -5.17 -2.84 3.01
C PHE A 48 -6.00 -4.00 3.57
N LEU A 49 -7.28 -4.07 3.27
CA LEU A 49 -8.15 -5.19 3.62
C LEU A 49 -8.20 -6.29 2.55
N ILE A 50 -7.36 -6.16 1.51
CA ILE A 50 -7.12 -7.24 0.55
C ILE A 50 -6.53 -8.44 1.29
N GLY A 51 -7.14 -9.62 1.06
CA GLY A 51 -6.79 -10.84 1.76
C GLY A 51 -6.56 -12.02 0.83
N ARG A 52 -6.67 -13.20 1.42
CA ARG A 52 -6.38 -14.47 0.77
C ARG A 52 -7.28 -14.75 -0.44
N ASP A 53 -8.57 -14.41 -0.34
CA ASP A 53 -9.52 -14.78 -1.40
C ASP A 53 -9.26 -13.96 -2.67
N PHE A 54 -8.82 -12.69 -2.53
CA PHE A 54 -8.31 -11.92 -3.66
C PHE A 54 -7.08 -12.59 -4.32
N SER A 55 -6.11 -13.04 -3.52
CA SER A 55 -4.94 -13.76 -4.03
C SER A 55 -5.34 -15.02 -4.81
N LEU A 56 -6.28 -15.81 -4.28
CA LEU A 56 -6.79 -17.01 -4.95
C LEU A 56 -7.55 -16.67 -6.25
N ALA A 57 -8.34 -15.60 -6.24
CA ALA A 57 -9.15 -15.20 -7.40
C ALA A 57 -8.29 -14.61 -8.53
N SER A 58 -7.23 -13.90 -8.22
CA SER A 58 -6.37 -13.19 -9.18
C SER A 58 -5.09 -13.94 -9.57
N GLY A 59 -4.67 -14.92 -8.77
CA GLY A 59 -3.37 -15.59 -8.92
C GLY A 59 -2.16 -14.75 -8.44
N ILE A 60 -2.40 -13.60 -7.82
CA ILE A 60 -1.37 -12.68 -7.34
C ILE A 60 -0.79 -13.16 -6.01
N THR A 61 0.51 -12.97 -5.82
CA THR A 61 1.17 -13.16 -4.53
C THR A 61 1.15 -11.86 -3.72
N ILE A 62 0.56 -11.89 -2.52
CA ILE A 62 0.57 -10.74 -1.60
C ILE A 62 1.90 -10.70 -0.87
N LEU A 63 2.57 -9.54 -0.92
CA LEU A 63 3.81 -9.26 -0.22
C LEU A 63 3.56 -8.49 1.09
N PRO A 64 4.36 -8.73 2.13
CA PRO A 64 4.41 -7.83 3.28
C PRO A 64 4.98 -6.45 2.89
N ASP A 65 4.65 -5.42 3.66
CA ASP A 65 5.23 -4.08 3.57
C ASP A 65 6.04 -3.80 4.86
N PRO A 66 7.39 -3.66 4.75
CA PRO A 66 8.24 -3.70 3.55
C PRO A 66 8.59 -5.09 3.04
N SER A 67 9.08 -5.19 1.79
CA SER A 67 9.66 -6.41 1.20
C SER A 67 10.98 -6.11 0.51
N ILE A 68 11.95 -7.04 0.64
CA ILE A 68 13.19 -6.98 -0.13
C ILE A 68 13.07 -7.94 -1.32
N VAL A 69 13.36 -7.44 -2.50
CA VAL A 69 13.45 -8.21 -3.74
C VAL A 69 14.83 -8.06 -4.35
N THR A 70 15.18 -8.92 -5.30
CA THR A 70 16.48 -8.84 -5.99
C THR A 70 16.25 -8.51 -7.45
N PHE A 71 16.83 -7.40 -7.93
CA PHE A 71 16.89 -7.03 -9.33
C PHE A 71 18.35 -7.03 -9.79
N ASP A 72 18.68 -7.84 -10.80
CA ASP A 72 20.03 -7.99 -11.33
C ASP A 72 21.10 -8.24 -10.24
N GLY A 73 20.76 -9.07 -9.26
CA GLY A 73 21.64 -9.38 -8.12
C GLY A 73 21.75 -8.32 -7.04
N GLN A 74 21.03 -7.19 -7.16
CA GLN A 74 21.02 -6.11 -6.18
C GLN A 74 19.78 -6.17 -5.31
N PRO A 75 19.90 -6.06 -3.97
CA PRO A 75 18.76 -5.98 -3.07
C PRO A 75 18.07 -4.62 -3.21
N VAL A 76 16.75 -4.66 -3.37
CA VAL A 76 15.88 -3.49 -3.49
C VAL A 76 14.77 -3.58 -2.47
N LEU A 77 14.58 -2.52 -1.69
CA LEU A 77 13.49 -2.41 -0.75
C LEU A 77 12.26 -1.87 -1.46
N LEU A 78 11.18 -2.62 -1.41
CA LEU A 78 9.87 -2.20 -1.89
C LEU A 78 9.00 -1.84 -0.68
N MET A 79 8.32 -0.71 -0.77
CA MET A 79 7.36 -0.24 0.24
C MET A 79 6.15 0.39 -0.44
N HIS A 80 4.99 0.35 0.23
CA HIS A 80 3.91 1.24 -0.18
C HIS A 80 4.33 2.70 -0.01
N GLY A 81 4.87 3.06 1.15
CA GLY A 81 5.47 4.37 1.40
C GLY A 81 4.77 5.19 2.48
N ASP A 82 3.56 4.82 2.87
CA ASP A 82 2.78 5.54 3.89
C ASP A 82 3.43 5.55 5.27
N THR A 83 4.19 4.51 5.62
CA THR A 83 4.96 4.42 6.87
C THR A 83 6.16 5.38 6.92
N LEU A 84 6.58 5.91 5.78
CA LEU A 84 7.68 6.87 5.69
C LEU A 84 7.23 8.31 5.99
N CYS A 85 5.91 8.58 5.94
CA CYS A 85 5.31 9.89 6.24
C CYS A 85 5.15 10.07 7.76
N THR A 86 6.27 10.00 8.50
CA THR A 86 6.26 9.99 9.97
C THR A 86 5.96 11.34 10.62
N ASP A 87 5.97 12.42 9.86
CA ASP A 87 5.62 13.76 10.33
C ASP A 87 4.10 13.95 10.41
N ASP A 88 3.32 13.19 9.65
CA ASP A 88 1.86 13.14 9.75
C ASP A 88 1.42 12.22 10.90
N LYS A 89 1.51 12.74 12.13
CA LYS A 89 1.21 11.97 13.35
C LYS A 89 -0.22 11.45 13.40
N ASP A 90 -1.18 12.26 12.96
CA ASP A 90 -2.60 11.87 12.94
C ASP A 90 -2.84 10.71 12.00
N TYR A 91 -2.23 10.78 10.80
CA TYR A 91 -2.29 9.68 9.85
C TYR A 91 -1.65 8.41 10.41
N GLN A 92 -0.45 8.49 11.01
CA GLN A 92 0.23 7.33 11.57
C GLN A 92 -0.58 6.68 12.72
N GLN A 93 -1.23 7.48 13.55
CA GLN A 93 -2.11 6.99 14.60
C GLN A 93 -3.34 6.26 14.02
N PHE A 94 -4.01 6.87 13.04
CA PHE A 94 -5.13 6.25 12.34
C PHE A 94 -4.70 4.95 11.64
N ARG A 95 -3.58 4.98 10.93
CA ARG A 95 -2.99 3.79 10.29
C ARG A 95 -2.76 2.66 11.28
N GLY A 96 -2.15 2.95 12.43
CA GLY A 96 -1.91 1.96 13.49
C GLY A 96 -3.20 1.34 14.00
N LEU A 97 -4.26 2.12 14.13
CA LEU A 97 -5.58 1.64 14.54
C LEU A 97 -6.17 0.67 13.51
N VAL A 98 -6.32 1.11 12.25
CA VAL A 98 -7.03 0.33 11.21
C VAL A 98 -6.23 -0.88 10.71
N ARG A 99 -4.91 -0.89 10.91
CA ARG A 99 -4.05 -2.04 10.62
C ARG A 99 -4.00 -3.07 11.76
N SER A 100 -4.58 -2.77 12.94
CA SER A 100 -4.63 -3.73 14.04
C SER A 100 -5.58 -4.90 13.70
N SER A 101 -5.19 -6.12 14.09
CA SER A 101 -5.99 -7.33 13.85
C SER A 101 -7.39 -7.22 14.48
N SER A 102 -7.49 -6.61 15.67
CA SER A 102 -8.76 -6.43 16.36
C SER A 102 -9.72 -5.53 15.59
N TRP A 103 -9.23 -4.40 15.07
CA TRP A 103 -10.04 -3.49 14.26
C TRP A 103 -10.47 -4.16 12.95
N GLN A 104 -9.55 -4.81 12.23
CA GLN A 104 -9.86 -5.48 10.97
C GLN A 104 -10.89 -6.59 11.15
N THR A 105 -10.74 -7.42 12.19
CA THR A 105 -11.72 -8.47 12.49
C THR A 105 -13.10 -7.87 12.80
N GLY A 106 -13.16 -6.83 13.63
CA GLY A 106 -14.42 -6.15 13.95
C GLY A 106 -15.07 -5.46 12.75
N PHE A 107 -14.27 -4.84 11.89
CA PHE A 107 -14.74 -4.20 10.67
C PHE A 107 -15.29 -5.22 9.66
N LEU A 108 -14.56 -6.29 9.39
CA LEU A 108 -14.95 -7.33 8.42
C LEU A 108 -16.15 -8.17 8.89
N ALA A 109 -16.43 -8.23 10.20
CA ALA A 109 -17.61 -8.89 10.74
C ALA A 109 -18.92 -8.10 10.51
N GLN A 110 -18.84 -6.84 10.10
CA GLN A 110 -20.01 -6.00 9.84
C GLN A 110 -20.63 -6.30 8.47
N ALA A 111 -21.91 -5.96 8.32
CA ALA A 111 -22.58 -6.07 7.02
C ALA A 111 -21.90 -5.17 5.96
N PRO A 112 -21.82 -5.58 4.68
CA PRO A 112 -21.19 -4.83 3.61
C PRO A 112 -21.62 -3.37 3.50
N ALA A 113 -22.93 -3.08 3.68
CA ALA A 113 -23.46 -1.73 3.62
C ALA A 113 -22.90 -0.83 4.73
N VAL A 114 -22.69 -1.37 5.93
CA VAL A 114 -22.12 -0.64 7.07
C VAL A 114 -20.64 -0.35 6.81
N ARG A 115 -19.89 -1.35 6.32
CA ARG A 115 -18.47 -1.18 5.95
C ARG A 115 -18.29 -0.13 4.86
N MET A 116 -19.16 -0.12 3.86
CA MET A 116 -19.14 0.86 2.77
C MET A 116 -19.39 2.28 3.29
N GLN A 117 -20.37 2.45 4.16
CA GLN A 117 -20.66 3.74 4.78
C GLN A 117 -19.46 4.23 5.62
N GLN A 118 -18.92 3.40 6.49
CA GLN A 118 -17.76 3.76 7.32
C GLN A 118 -16.52 4.10 6.46
N ALA A 119 -16.25 3.34 5.40
CA ALA A 119 -15.16 3.63 4.50
C ALA A 119 -15.33 4.98 3.80
N ALA A 120 -16.55 5.33 3.38
CA ALA A 120 -16.86 6.64 2.81
C ALA A 120 -16.65 7.78 3.81
N GLU A 121 -17.08 7.60 5.07
CA GLU A 121 -16.88 8.57 6.15
C GLU A 121 -15.38 8.79 6.44
N TYR A 122 -14.58 7.72 6.56
CA TYR A 122 -13.13 7.82 6.74
C TYR A 122 -12.45 8.53 5.57
N ARG A 123 -12.89 8.25 4.34
CA ARG A 123 -12.35 8.93 3.15
C ARG A 123 -12.65 10.43 3.18
N GLN A 124 -13.88 10.82 3.50
CA GLN A 124 -14.27 12.23 3.63
C GLN A 124 -13.46 12.95 4.70
N GLN A 125 -13.29 12.33 5.89
CA GLN A 125 -12.47 12.88 6.96
C GLN A 125 -11.01 13.04 6.54
N SER A 126 -10.43 12.02 5.89
CA SER A 126 -9.07 12.07 5.37
C SER A 126 -8.88 13.20 4.35
N GLN A 127 -9.81 13.38 3.42
CA GLN A 127 -9.77 14.48 2.44
C GLN A 127 -9.84 15.84 3.12
N ALA A 128 -10.72 16.02 4.10
CA ALA A 128 -10.84 17.26 4.85
C ALA A 128 -9.56 17.59 5.63
N MET A 129 -8.94 16.58 6.27
CA MET A 129 -7.67 16.74 6.98
C MET A 129 -6.51 17.06 6.03
N THR A 130 -6.43 16.37 4.89
CA THR A 130 -5.39 16.59 3.87
C THR A 130 -5.48 17.99 3.29
N ALA A 131 -6.68 18.53 3.06
CA ALA A 131 -6.87 19.88 2.52
C ALA A 131 -6.30 21.00 3.41
N THR A 132 -6.10 20.74 4.70
CA THR A 132 -5.56 21.71 5.68
C THR A 132 -4.09 21.52 5.99
N LYS A 133 -3.48 20.41 5.55
CA LYS A 133 -2.07 20.07 5.83
C LYS A 133 -1.13 20.68 4.79
N SER A 134 0.06 21.06 5.24
CA SER A 134 1.13 21.45 4.31
C SER A 134 1.64 20.24 3.53
N ASN A 135 2.10 20.48 2.31
CA ASN A 135 2.67 19.45 1.47
C ASN A 135 3.87 18.73 2.08
N ASP A 136 4.63 19.41 2.93
CA ASP A 136 5.83 18.84 3.55
C ASP A 136 5.48 17.80 4.62
N ILE A 137 4.39 18.01 5.37
CA ILE A 137 3.93 17.05 6.38
C ILE A 137 3.43 15.74 5.74
N MET A 138 2.88 15.84 4.54
CA MET A 138 2.35 14.70 3.79
C MET A 138 3.40 13.94 2.97
N ASP A 139 4.63 14.47 2.88
CA ASP A 139 5.74 13.79 2.21
C ASP A 139 6.48 12.85 3.17
N VAL A 140 7.33 12.02 2.61
CA VAL A 140 8.17 11.12 3.41
C VAL A 140 9.21 11.92 4.21
N ASN A 141 9.43 11.54 5.45
CA ASN A 141 10.50 12.09 6.27
C ASN A 141 11.85 11.53 5.82
N SER A 142 12.80 12.41 5.48
CA SER A 142 14.10 12.00 4.94
C SER A 142 14.93 11.17 5.93
N GLY A 143 14.88 11.50 7.23
CA GLY A 143 15.55 10.72 8.26
C GLY A 143 14.98 9.30 8.39
N THR A 144 13.65 9.17 8.29
CA THR A 144 12.98 7.85 8.28
C THR A 144 13.38 7.02 7.07
N VAL A 145 13.48 7.64 5.89
CA VAL A 145 13.95 6.97 4.65
C VAL A 145 15.36 6.42 4.84
N GLU A 146 16.31 7.25 5.31
CA GLU A 146 17.69 6.82 5.54
C GLU A 146 17.78 5.71 6.60
N GLN A 147 17.02 5.83 7.68
CA GLN A 147 16.97 4.84 8.75
C GLN A 147 16.46 3.48 8.23
N VAL A 148 15.38 3.47 7.46
CA VAL A 148 14.78 2.23 6.92
C VAL A 148 15.73 1.57 5.92
N MET A 149 16.35 2.33 5.02
CA MET A 149 17.32 1.79 4.06
C MET A 149 18.55 1.20 4.79
N HIS A 150 19.05 1.88 5.80
CA HIS A 150 20.15 1.37 6.63
C HIS A 150 19.76 0.09 7.38
N GLN A 151 18.58 0.07 8.00
CA GLN A 151 18.06 -1.10 8.74
C GLN A 151 17.95 -2.34 7.86
N HIS A 152 17.53 -2.17 6.59
CA HIS A 152 17.40 -3.24 5.63
C HIS A 152 18.65 -3.50 4.81
N GLN A 153 19.73 -2.74 5.02
CA GLN A 153 21.02 -2.86 4.33
C GLN A 153 20.88 -2.77 2.79
N VAL A 154 20.09 -1.84 2.30
CA VAL A 154 19.82 -1.62 0.88
C VAL A 154 20.27 -0.23 0.43
N ASN A 155 20.67 -0.12 -0.84
CA ASN A 155 21.02 1.16 -1.48
C ASN A 155 19.95 1.64 -2.46
N LEU A 156 18.85 0.90 -2.60
CA LEU A 156 17.74 1.28 -3.46
C LEU A 156 16.41 1.02 -2.74
N LEU A 157 15.61 2.08 -2.61
CA LEU A 157 14.24 2.07 -2.14
C LEU A 157 13.31 2.48 -3.27
N ILE A 158 12.25 1.70 -3.51
CA ILE A 158 11.16 2.05 -4.43
C ILE A 158 9.85 2.07 -3.64
N HIS A 159 9.10 3.16 -3.75
CA HIS A 159 7.82 3.29 -3.07
C HIS A 159 6.81 4.14 -3.86
N GLY A 160 5.52 4.03 -3.48
CA GLY A 160 4.41 4.82 -3.99
C GLY A 160 3.90 5.86 -3.01
N HIS A 161 2.58 5.89 -2.82
CA HIS A 161 1.79 6.65 -1.84
C HIS A 161 1.76 8.17 -2.03
N THR A 162 2.89 8.83 -2.19
CA THR A 162 2.96 10.30 -2.19
C THR A 162 2.54 10.95 -3.52
N HIS A 163 2.39 10.16 -4.59
CA HIS A 163 2.05 10.62 -5.94
C HIS A 163 2.98 11.73 -6.46
N ARG A 164 4.29 11.62 -6.13
CA ARG A 164 5.34 12.57 -6.53
C ARG A 164 6.48 11.83 -7.23
N PRO A 165 6.24 11.30 -8.44
CA PRO A 165 7.19 10.45 -9.14
C PRO A 165 8.52 11.17 -9.35
N LYS A 166 9.58 10.60 -8.80
CA LYS A 166 10.92 11.19 -8.85
C LYS A 166 11.98 10.20 -8.44
N VAL A 167 13.19 10.35 -9.00
CA VAL A 167 14.41 9.72 -8.52
C VAL A 167 15.17 10.70 -7.63
N HIS A 168 15.38 10.33 -6.39
CA HIS A 168 16.16 11.08 -5.42
C HIS A 168 17.52 10.43 -5.21
N HIS A 169 18.59 11.20 -5.31
CA HIS A 169 19.94 10.80 -4.95
C HIS A 169 20.12 11.00 -3.45
N LEU A 170 20.48 9.97 -2.74
CA LEU A 170 20.76 9.99 -1.30
C LEU A 170 22.27 9.78 -1.08
N ASN A 171 22.76 10.00 0.13
CA ASN A 171 24.18 9.78 0.46
C ASN A 171 24.62 8.32 0.24
N GLN A 172 23.71 7.36 0.41
CA GLN A 172 24.01 5.92 0.28
C GLN A 172 23.08 5.24 -0.73
N GLY A 173 22.78 5.87 -1.86
CA GLY A 173 22.00 5.23 -2.91
C GLY A 173 20.85 6.06 -3.46
N TYR A 174 19.71 5.41 -3.75
CA TYR A 174 18.61 6.03 -4.46
C TYR A 174 17.27 5.71 -3.81
N ARG A 175 16.38 6.69 -3.83
CA ARG A 175 14.95 6.52 -3.58
C ARG A 175 14.17 6.84 -4.85
N ILE A 176 13.38 5.90 -5.32
CA ILE A 176 12.49 6.05 -6.48
C ILE A 176 11.06 6.12 -5.98
N VAL A 177 10.36 7.17 -6.36
CA VAL A 177 8.92 7.37 -6.10
C VAL A 177 8.16 7.10 -7.39
N LEU A 178 7.11 6.28 -7.31
CA LEU A 178 6.22 5.93 -8.42
C LEU A 178 5.05 6.92 -8.52
#